data_2c157b4145d1c2623bfec712c3ef624f
#
_entry.id   2c157b4145d1c2623bfec712c3ef624f
#
_cell.length_a   1.000
_cell.length_b   1.000
_cell.length_c   1.000
_cell.angle_alpha   90.00
_cell.angle_beta   90.00
_cell.angle_gamma   90.00
#
_symmetry.space_group_name_H-M   'P 1'
#
loop_
_entity.id
_entity.type
_entity.pdbx_description
1 polymer ?
#
loop_
_entity_poly.entity_id
_entity_poly.type
_entity_poly.pdbx_seq_one_letter_code
_entity_poly.pdbx_strand_id
1 'polypeptide(L)'
;MQRIGSIFTPSFAPEHLKPVTLAAEAAGVPELWLWEDCFRESAFAAASAMLAWTDNLKVGIGVAPMPLRNVALTAMEIATIERMFPGRLIPGVGHGVQSWMAQVGARPASPLTLMREYVPALRALLAGEEVTTSGRYVQLDQVRLDWPPATAPAIIAAGEGPKTLRLAGEVADGALLPAGWAPRRLREAQQLINEGVAAAARPTPHETIVFVVTAFGERAEARARAEAEVLAPLKGKRVALVG
;
A
#
# COMPACT_ATOMS: atom_id res chain seq x y z
N MET A 1 5.29 -15.23 13.19
CA MET A 1 6.31 -15.67 12.21
C MET A 1 6.46 -14.57 11.18
N GLN A 2 7.68 -14.16 10.84
CA GLN A 2 7.93 -13.14 9.82
C GLN A 2 7.59 -13.69 8.44
N ARG A 3 6.78 -12.98 7.64
CA ARG A 3 6.47 -13.35 6.26
C ARG A 3 7.38 -12.57 5.33
N ILE A 4 7.88 -13.20 4.29
CA ILE A 4 8.72 -12.60 3.27
C ILE A 4 7.99 -12.74 1.93
N GLY A 5 7.66 -11.60 1.33
CA GLY A 5 7.07 -11.51 0.00
C GLY A 5 8.05 -10.97 -1.03
N SER A 6 7.61 -10.89 -2.26
CA SER A 6 8.33 -10.25 -3.38
C SER A 6 7.53 -9.06 -3.91
N ILE A 7 8.16 -8.23 -4.74
CA ILE A 7 7.53 -7.08 -5.37
C ILE A 7 7.69 -7.21 -6.88
N PHE A 8 6.58 -7.10 -7.61
CA PHE A 8 6.59 -6.82 -9.05
C PHE A 8 6.66 -5.30 -9.20
N THR A 9 7.81 -4.82 -9.62
CA THR A 9 8.01 -3.38 -9.74
C THR A 9 7.48 -2.86 -11.08
N PRO A 10 6.93 -1.64 -11.15
CA PRO A 10 6.42 -1.06 -12.38
C PRO A 10 7.51 -0.66 -13.40
N SER A 11 8.74 -1.06 -13.18
CA SER A 11 9.81 -1.03 -14.20
C SER A 11 9.64 -2.10 -15.28
N PHE A 12 8.87 -3.15 -14.98
CA PHE A 12 8.49 -4.18 -15.95
C PHE A 12 7.16 -3.85 -16.60
N ALA A 13 7.05 -4.14 -17.90
CA ALA A 13 5.79 -3.96 -18.62
C ALA A 13 4.75 -5.00 -18.15
N PRO A 14 3.44 -4.67 -18.22
CA PRO A 14 2.35 -5.55 -17.74
C PRO A 14 2.34 -6.95 -18.38
N GLU A 15 2.91 -7.13 -19.56
CA GLU A 15 3.04 -8.43 -20.24
C GLU A 15 3.88 -9.44 -19.45
N HIS A 16 4.77 -8.95 -18.57
CA HIS A 16 5.58 -9.79 -17.69
C HIS A 16 4.83 -10.24 -16.42
N LEU A 17 3.66 -9.66 -16.14
CA LEU A 17 2.94 -9.91 -14.91
C LEU A 17 2.57 -11.38 -14.74
N LYS A 18 1.96 -11.99 -15.78
CA LYS A 18 1.51 -13.39 -15.69
C LYS A 18 2.64 -14.40 -15.44
N PRO A 19 3.74 -14.41 -16.24
CA PRO A 19 4.82 -15.36 -16.00
C PRO A 19 5.49 -15.17 -14.64
N VAL A 20 5.67 -13.92 -14.18
CA VAL A 20 6.25 -13.64 -12.85
C VAL A 20 5.32 -14.13 -11.73
N THR A 21 4.02 -13.87 -11.86
CA THR A 21 3.01 -14.30 -10.87
C THR A 21 2.98 -15.82 -10.72
N LEU A 22 2.93 -16.55 -11.83
CA LEU A 22 2.95 -18.01 -11.82
C LEU A 22 4.25 -18.58 -11.27
N ALA A 23 5.39 -17.98 -11.60
CA ALA A 23 6.69 -18.35 -11.06
C ALA A 23 6.78 -18.11 -9.54
N ALA A 24 6.24 -17.00 -9.05
CA ALA A 24 6.20 -16.69 -7.62
C ALA A 24 5.37 -17.72 -6.85
N GLU A 25 4.18 -18.08 -7.34
CA GLU A 25 3.36 -19.10 -6.71
C GLU A 25 4.04 -20.47 -6.74
N ALA A 26 4.59 -20.88 -7.88
CA ALA A 26 5.32 -22.15 -8.00
C ALA A 26 6.53 -22.24 -7.07
N ALA A 27 7.18 -21.10 -6.78
CA ALA A 27 8.27 -21.00 -5.82
C ALA A 27 7.82 -20.95 -4.35
N GLY A 28 6.51 -20.96 -4.08
CA GLY A 28 5.96 -20.87 -2.73
C GLY A 28 6.09 -19.49 -2.08
N VAL A 29 6.22 -18.43 -2.88
CA VAL A 29 6.21 -17.05 -2.38
C VAL A 29 4.81 -16.76 -1.82
N PRO A 30 4.69 -16.37 -0.53
CA PRO A 30 3.38 -16.22 0.09
C PRO A 30 2.64 -14.95 -0.35
N GLU A 31 3.37 -13.90 -0.71
CA GLU A 31 2.83 -12.58 -1.06
C GLU A 31 3.61 -11.95 -2.21
N LEU A 32 2.89 -11.47 -3.23
CA LEU A 32 3.47 -10.66 -4.31
C LEU A 32 2.83 -9.27 -4.29
N TRP A 33 3.68 -8.23 -4.17
CA TRP A 33 3.25 -6.85 -4.01
C TRP A 33 3.33 -6.10 -5.33
N LEU A 34 2.39 -5.18 -5.53
CA LEU A 34 2.31 -4.26 -6.65
C LEU A 34 2.48 -2.82 -6.16
N TRP A 35 3.09 -1.97 -6.98
CA TRP A 35 3.06 -0.53 -6.81
C TRP A 35 2.15 0.09 -7.86
N GLU A 36 1.39 1.11 -7.50
CA GLU A 36 0.64 1.90 -8.48
C GLU A 36 1.38 3.24 -8.72
N ASP A 37 2.42 3.16 -9.53
CA ASP A 37 3.18 4.33 -9.94
C ASP A 37 2.52 4.98 -11.15
N CYS A 38 2.18 6.25 -11.04
CA CYS A 38 1.68 7.01 -12.18
C CYS A 38 2.84 7.27 -13.17
N PHE A 39 2.70 6.98 -14.44
CA PHE A 39 1.47 6.57 -15.12
C PHE A 39 1.71 5.23 -15.82
N ARG A 40 1.73 4.18 -15.04
CA ARG A 40 2.03 2.81 -15.46
C ARG A 40 0.79 1.93 -15.28
N GLU A 41 0.95 0.71 -14.79
CA GLU A 41 -0.18 -0.21 -14.61
C GLU A 41 -1.07 0.17 -13.42
N SER A 42 -2.37 -0.11 -13.56
CA SER A 42 -3.32 -0.04 -12.46
C SER A 42 -3.14 -1.24 -11.52
N ALA A 43 -2.93 -0.98 -10.22
CA ALA A 43 -2.73 -2.04 -9.25
C ALA A 43 -3.96 -2.93 -9.06
N PHE A 44 -5.18 -2.40 -9.09
CA PHE A 44 -6.41 -3.19 -8.94
C PHE A 44 -6.67 -4.11 -10.13
N ALA A 45 -6.45 -3.61 -11.37
CA ALA A 45 -6.56 -4.43 -12.56
C ALA A 45 -5.52 -5.56 -12.56
N ALA A 46 -4.27 -5.23 -12.24
CA ALA A 46 -3.18 -6.19 -12.13
C ALA A 46 -3.45 -7.22 -11.02
N ALA A 47 -3.87 -6.78 -9.82
CA ALA A 47 -4.17 -7.66 -8.70
C ALA A 47 -5.29 -8.67 -9.04
N SER A 48 -6.36 -8.21 -9.68
CA SER A 48 -7.46 -9.09 -10.12
C SER A 48 -6.97 -10.19 -11.07
N ALA A 49 -6.11 -9.84 -12.02
CA ALA A 49 -5.55 -10.79 -12.97
C ALA A 49 -4.62 -11.81 -12.27
N MET A 50 -3.74 -11.34 -11.38
CA MET A 50 -2.83 -12.20 -10.63
C MET A 50 -3.58 -13.21 -9.77
N LEU A 51 -4.62 -12.78 -9.06
CA LEU A 51 -5.45 -13.62 -8.21
C LEU A 51 -6.24 -14.65 -9.02
N ALA A 52 -6.66 -14.30 -10.25
CA ALA A 52 -7.34 -15.22 -11.15
C ALA A 52 -6.40 -16.30 -11.75
N TRP A 53 -5.10 -16.05 -11.81
CA TRP A 53 -4.12 -17.02 -12.32
C TRP A 53 -3.52 -17.92 -11.27
N THR A 54 -3.81 -17.69 -9.98
CA THR A 54 -3.18 -18.35 -8.84
C THR A 54 -4.23 -18.87 -7.86
N ASP A 55 -3.87 -19.84 -7.03
CA ASP A 55 -4.76 -20.45 -6.05
C ASP A 55 -4.46 -20.02 -4.60
N ASN A 56 -3.20 -19.80 -4.26
CA ASN A 56 -2.75 -19.57 -2.89
C ASN A 56 -2.04 -18.22 -2.67
N LEU A 57 -1.45 -17.66 -3.72
CA LEU A 57 -0.71 -16.41 -3.67
C LEU A 57 -1.61 -15.27 -3.16
N LYS A 58 -1.12 -14.51 -2.18
CA LYS A 58 -1.73 -13.24 -1.80
C LYS A 58 -1.13 -12.10 -2.61
N VAL A 59 -1.96 -11.13 -2.95
CA VAL A 59 -1.52 -9.95 -3.69
C VAL A 59 -1.69 -8.70 -2.82
N GLY A 60 -0.57 -8.01 -2.59
CA GLY A 60 -0.54 -6.74 -1.88
C GLY A 60 -0.50 -5.54 -2.82
N ILE A 61 -1.22 -4.49 -2.49
CA ILE A 61 -1.13 -3.19 -3.18
C ILE A 61 -0.38 -2.22 -2.27
N GLY A 62 0.78 -1.78 -2.68
CA GLY A 62 1.64 -0.93 -1.85
C GLY A 62 2.18 0.30 -2.59
N VAL A 63 1.32 1.26 -2.89
CA VAL A 63 -0.08 1.50 -2.49
C VAL A 63 -0.91 2.12 -3.62
N ALA A 64 -2.22 2.02 -3.52
CA ALA A 64 -3.12 2.78 -4.38
C ALA A 64 -3.21 4.24 -3.89
N PRO A 65 -2.98 5.24 -4.75
CA PRO A 65 -3.09 6.65 -4.37
C PRO A 65 -4.54 7.06 -4.09
N MET A 66 -4.86 7.42 -2.84
CA MET A 66 -6.19 7.91 -2.45
C MET A 66 -6.68 9.10 -3.30
N PRO A 67 -5.83 10.07 -3.68
CA PRO A 67 -6.31 11.21 -4.46
C PRO A 67 -6.81 10.85 -5.87
N LEU A 68 -6.40 9.71 -6.43
CA LEU A 68 -6.82 9.28 -7.76
C LEU A 68 -8.20 8.62 -7.78
N ARG A 69 -8.73 8.21 -6.62
CA ARG A 69 -9.96 7.43 -6.53
C ARG A 69 -10.92 7.99 -5.50
N ASN A 70 -12.18 8.08 -5.87
CA ASN A 70 -13.23 8.24 -4.88
C ASN A 70 -13.25 7.01 -3.96
N VAL A 71 -13.47 7.23 -2.65
CA VAL A 71 -13.47 6.16 -1.65
C VAL A 71 -14.50 5.07 -1.94
N ALA A 72 -15.66 5.45 -2.48
CA ALA A 72 -16.70 4.48 -2.88
C ALA A 72 -16.22 3.57 -4.03
N LEU A 73 -15.51 4.13 -5.03
CA LEU A 73 -14.92 3.32 -6.09
C LEU A 73 -13.89 2.34 -5.54
N THR A 74 -13.00 2.80 -4.66
CA THR A 74 -12.00 1.92 -4.03
C THR A 74 -12.66 0.83 -3.20
N ALA A 75 -13.73 1.15 -2.48
CA ALA A 75 -14.50 0.14 -1.74
C ALA A 75 -15.12 -0.90 -2.68
N MET A 76 -15.68 -0.48 -3.82
CA MET A 76 -16.21 -1.39 -4.85
C MET A 76 -15.12 -2.29 -5.44
N GLU A 77 -13.95 -1.74 -5.79
CA GLU A 77 -12.82 -2.50 -6.33
C GLU A 77 -12.35 -3.57 -5.34
N ILE A 78 -12.12 -3.20 -4.08
CA ILE A 78 -11.68 -4.12 -3.03
C ILE A 78 -12.76 -5.17 -2.74
N ALA A 79 -14.02 -4.77 -2.59
CA ALA A 79 -15.12 -5.69 -2.31
C ALA A 79 -15.31 -6.72 -3.44
N THR A 80 -15.20 -6.27 -4.70
CA THR A 80 -15.29 -7.17 -5.85
C THR A 80 -14.19 -8.22 -5.82
N ILE A 81 -12.94 -7.79 -5.60
CA ILE A 81 -11.78 -8.72 -5.55
C ILE A 81 -11.91 -9.67 -4.37
N GLU A 82 -12.25 -9.17 -3.18
CA GLU A 82 -12.40 -10.00 -1.98
C GLU A 82 -13.55 -11.02 -2.08
N ARG A 83 -14.60 -10.70 -2.81
CA ARG A 83 -15.70 -11.64 -3.06
C ARG A 83 -15.33 -12.72 -4.07
N MET A 84 -14.51 -12.39 -5.08
CA MET A 84 -14.00 -13.36 -6.05
C MET A 84 -12.86 -14.21 -5.45
N PHE A 85 -12.01 -13.63 -4.61
CA PHE A 85 -10.78 -14.24 -4.08
C PHE A 85 -10.63 -13.99 -2.58
N PRO A 86 -11.47 -14.58 -1.71
CA PRO A 86 -11.55 -14.24 -0.29
C PRO A 86 -10.22 -14.34 0.45
N GLY A 87 -9.84 -13.28 1.17
CA GLY A 87 -8.66 -13.25 2.03
C GLY A 87 -7.31 -13.24 1.29
N ARG A 88 -7.33 -12.99 -0.02
CA ARG A 88 -6.11 -13.02 -0.84
C ARG A 88 -5.64 -11.64 -1.29
N LEU A 89 -6.43 -10.58 -1.11
CA LEU A 89 -6.01 -9.20 -1.35
C LEU A 89 -5.51 -8.56 -0.05
N ILE A 90 -4.42 -7.79 -0.13
CA ILE A 90 -3.91 -6.94 0.94
C ILE A 90 -3.97 -5.50 0.43
N PRO A 91 -5.09 -4.78 0.65
CA PRO A 91 -5.29 -3.45 0.10
C PRO A 91 -4.49 -2.42 0.87
N GLY A 92 -3.58 -1.73 0.20
CA GLY A 92 -2.85 -0.60 0.74
C GLY A 92 -3.21 0.70 0.03
N VAL A 93 -3.37 1.77 0.81
CA VAL A 93 -3.67 3.11 0.33
C VAL A 93 -2.64 4.12 0.83
N GLY A 94 -2.46 5.21 0.09
CA GLY A 94 -1.50 6.23 0.46
C GLY A 94 -1.74 7.57 -0.19
N HIS A 95 -0.87 8.53 0.11
CA HIS A 95 -1.00 9.90 -0.40
C HIS A 95 -0.72 10.03 -1.90
N GLY A 96 -0.10 9.02 -2.52
CA GLY A 96 0.49 9.13 -3.85
C GLY A 96 1.69 10.10 -3.87
N VAL A 97 2.44 10.07 -4.96
CA VAL A 97 3.54 11.01 -5.19
C VAL A 97 2.93 12.37 -5.56
N GLN A 98 3.21 13.38 -4.74
CA GLN A 98 2.52 14.68 -4.83
C GLN A 98 2.71 15.41 -6.18
N SER A 99 3.84 15.21 -6.86
CA SER A 99 4.07 15.73 -8.20
C SER A 99 3.16 15.06 -9.23
N TRP A 100 2.99 13.75 -9.17
CA TRP A 100 2.07 13.01 -10.07
C TRP A 100 0.61 13.41 -9.81
N MET A 101 0.23 13.54 -8.53
CA MET A 101 -1.11 14.01 -8.18
C MET A 101 -1.39 15.42 -8.72
N ALA A 102 -0.37 16.30 -8.74
CA ALA A 102 -0.49 17.62 -9.33
C ALA A 102 -0.65 17.58 -10.86
N GLN A 103 0.05 16.67 -11.55
CA GLN A 103 -0.03 16.52 -13.00
C GLN A 103 -1.45 16.16 -13.49
N VAL A 104 -2.22 15.47 -12.69
CA VAL A 104 -3.61 15.07 -13.02
C VAL A 104 -4.67 15.89 -12.30
N GLY A 105 -4.29 16.99 -11.65
CA GLY A 105 -5.24 17.85 -10.93
C GLY A 105 -5.83 17.25 -9.65
N ALA A 106 -5.27 16.14 -9.15
CA ALA A 106 -5.77 15.40 -8.00
C ALA A 106 -5.03 15.68 -6.68
N ARG A 107 -4.06 16.61 -6.68
CA ARG A 107 -3.27 16.92 -5.48
C ARG A 107 -4.13 17.55 -4.38
N PRO A 108 -4.31 16.90 -3.22
CA PRO A 108 -5.06 17.47 -2.12
C PRO A 108 -4.23 18.57 -1.41
N ALA A 109 -4.88 19.63 -0.94
CA ALA A 109 -4.23 20.66 -0.12
C ALA A 109 -3.74 20.11 1.24
N SER A 110 -4.42 19.09 1.77
CA SER A 110 -4.03 18.41 3.00
C SER A 110 -4.12 16.88 2.84
N PRO A 111 -3.01 16.21 2.47
CA PRO A 111 -3.00 14.74 2.39
C PRO A 111 -3.35 14.04 3.71
N LEU A 112 -2.97 14.63 4.85
CA LEU A 112 -3.33 14.07 6.17
C LEU A 112 -4.84 14.11 6.43
N THR A 113 -5.52 15.22 6.07
CA THR A 113 -6.97 15.31 6.21
C THR A 113 -7.66 14.29 5.30
N LEU A 114 -7.19 14.16 4.05
CA LEU A 114 -7.71 13.13 3.14
C LEU A 114 -7.59 11.73 3.76
N MET A 115 -6.42 11.34 4.27
CA MET A 115 -6.25 10.02 4.88
C MET A 115 -7.14 9.82 6.11
N ARG A 116 -7.30 10.85 6.95
CA ARG A 116 -8.16 10.80 8.15
C ARG A 116 -9.63 10.60 7.82
N GLU A 117 -10.08 11.12 6.69
CA GLU A 117 -11.45 10.96 6.22
C GLU A 117 -11.63 9.65 5.41
N TYR A 118 -10.66 9.33 4.57
CA TYR A 118 -10.75 8.25 3.59
C TYR A 118 -10.69 6.85 4.22
N VAL A 119 -9.72 6.59 5.10
CA VAL A 119 -9.50 5.24 5.63
C VAL A 119 -10.66 4.77 6.52
N PRO A 120 -11.22 5.58 7.43
CA PRO A 120 -12.42 5.18 8.19
C PRO A 120 -13.64 4.97 7.30
N ALA A 121 -13.88 5.83 6.29
CA ALA A 121 -14.99 5.67 5.36
C ALA A 121 -14.85 4.39 4.53
N LEU A 122 -13.65 4.10 4.02
CA LEU A 122 -13.35 2.87 3.29
C LEU A 122 -13.64 1.63 4.16
N ARG A 123 -13.19 1.65 5.42
CA ARG A 123 -13.44 0.55 6.36
C ARG A 123 -14.93 0.32 6.59
N ALA A 124 -15.69 1.38 6.86
CA ALA A 124 -17.12 1.29 7.11
C ALA A 124 -17.87 0.72 5.90
N LEU A 125 -17.54 1.19 4.69
CA LEU A 125 -18.12 0.65 3.45
C LEU A 125 -17.79 -0.85 3.27
N LEU A 126 -16.54 -1.26 3.50
CA LEU A 126 -16.14 -2.67 3.41
C LEU A 126 -16.76 -3.54 4.49
N ALA A 127 -17.11 -2.97 5.65
CA ALA A 127 -17.90 -3.64 6.68
C ALA A 127 -19.40 -3.77 6.33
N GLY A 128 -19.85 -3.18 5.21
CA GLY A 128 -21.24 -3.20 4.77
C GLY A 128 -22.11 -2.15 5.46
N GLU A 129 -21.51 -1.17 6.12
CA GLU A 129 -22.23 -0.08 6.77
C GLU A 129 -22.73 0.93 5.73
N GLU A 130 -23.87 1.58 6.03
CA GLU A 130 -24.31 2.77 5.31
C GLU A 130 -23.57 3.99 5.84
N VAL A 131 -22.89 4.71 4.95
CA VAL A 131 -22.01 5.81 5.32
C VAL A 131 -22.55 7.13 4.83
N THR A 132 -22.75 8.08 5.75
CA THR A 132 -22.99 9.49 5.46
C THR A 132 -21.90 10.32 6.13
N THR A 133 -21.17 11.11 5.34
CA THR A 133 -20.09 11.99 5.83
C THR A 133 -19.94 13.22 4.95
N SER A 134 -19.64 14.37 5.55
CA SER A 134 -19.45 15.67 4.89
C SER A 134 -18.05 16.20 5.18
N GLY A 135 -17.03 15.40 4.89
CA GLY A 135 -15.64 15.79 5.04
C GLY A 135 -15.17 16.80 3.98
N ARG A 136 -13.96 17.27 4.12
CA ARG A 136 -13.35 18.16 3.12
C ARG A 136 -13.09 17.48 1.78
N TYR A 137 -12.73 16.20 1.82
CA TYR A 137 -12.33 15.40 0.66
C TYR A 137 -13.24 14.18 0.45
N VAL A 138 -13.85 13.68 1.51
CA VAL A 138 -14.77 12.55 1.45
C VAL A 138 -16.17 13.03 1.76
N GLN A 139 -17.05 12.95 0.75
CA GLN A 139 -18.46 13.30 0.87
C GLN A 139 -19.28 12.11 0.38
N LEU A 140 -20.04 11.52 1.29
CA LEU A 140 -20.93 10.39 1.02
C LEU A 140 -22.29 10.70 1.64
N ASP A 141 -23.34 10.35 0.93
CA ASP A 141 -24.72 10.51 1.38
C ASP A 141 -25.44 9.16 1.24
N GLN A 142 -25.66 8.48 2.36
CA GLN A 142 -26.33 7.18 2.45
C GLN A 142 -25.72 6.11 1.51
N VAL A 143 -24.37 6.11 1.39
CA VAL A 143 -23.67 5.17 0.52
C VAL A 143 -23.44 3.85 1.25
N ARG A 144 -23.84 2.76 0.61
CA ARG A 144 -23.65 1.40 1.08
C ARG A 144 -23.28 0.49 -0.08
N LEU A 145 -22.40 -0.48 0.14
CA LEU A 145 -22.12 -1.52 -0.84
C LEU A 145 -23.26 -2.54 -0.86
N ASP A 146 -23.81 -2.85 -2.03
CA ASP A 146 -24.77 -3.95 -2.19
C ASP A 146 -24.11 -5.32 -1.95
N TRP A 147 -22.82 -5.41 -2.25
CA TRP A 147 -22.03 -6.63 -2.17
C TRP A 147 -20.76 -6.42 -1.34
N PRO A 148 -20.84 -6.15 -0.04
CA PRO A 148 -19.66 -6.08 0.81
C PRO A 148 -18.98 -7.46 0.89
N PRO A 149 -17.67 -7.53 1.16
CA PRO A 149 -17.01 -8.80 1.40
C PRO A 149 -17.55 -9.48 2.67
N ALA A 150 -17.51 -10.81 2.73
CA ALA A 150 -17.95 -11.56 3.92
C ALA A 150 -17.09 -11.23 5.16
N THR A 151 -15.81 -10.90 4.92
CA THR A 151 -14.87 -10.39 5.94
C THR A 151 -14.15 -9.21 5.33
N ALA A 152 -14.24 -8.05 5.95
CA ALA A 152 -13.50 -6.87 5.52
C ALA A 152 -11.99 -7.11 5.62
N PRO A 153 -11.21 -6.87 4.55
CA PRO A 153 -9.76 -7.03 4.61
C PRO A 153 -9.14 -5.94 5.48
N ALA A 154 -7.96 -6.25 6.05
CA ALA A 154 -7.16 -5.26 6.75
C ALA A 154 -6.67 -4.18 5.78
N ILE A 155 -6.86 -2.91 6.11
CA ILE A 155 -6.44 -1.77 5.30
C ILE A 155 -5.05 -1.34 5.73
N ILE A 156 -4.11 -1.34 4.79
CA ILE A 156 -2.74 -0.87 5.02
C ILE A 156 -2.62 0.59 4.57
N ALA A 157 -1.99 1.44 5.38
CA ALA A 157 -1.73 2.83 5.01
C ALA A 157 -0.22 3.10 4.92
N ALA A 158 0.22 3.73 3.82
CA ALA A 158 1.62 4.09 3.67
C ALA A 158 1.88 5.55 4.04
N GLY A 159 3.05 5.79 4.61
CA GLY A 159 3.53 7.12 4.91
C GLY A 159 4.97 7.16 5.35
N GLU A 160 5.59 8.34 5.20
CA GLU A 160 7.00 8.55 5.53
C GLU A 160 7.22 9.60 6.62
N GLY A 161 6.35 10.60 6.67
CA GLY A 161 6.47 11.69 7.64
C GLY A 161 5.92 11.32 9.01
N PRO A 162 6.45 11.91 10.11
CA PRO A 162 6.03 11.58 11.46
C PRO A 162 4.53 11.68 11.73
N LYS A 163 3.88 12.70 11.17
CA LYS A 163 2.42 12.89 11.30
C LYS A 163 1.63 11.81 10.57
N THR A 164 2.11 11.40 9.37
CA THR A 164 1.47 10.33 8.59
C THR A 164 1.63 8.98 9.25
N LEU A 165 2.80 8.68 9.82
CA LEU A 165 3.06 7.43 10.53
C LEU A 165 2.15 7.28 11.76
N ARG A 166 2.00 8.35 12.58
CA ARG A 166 1.04 8.34 13.69
C ARG A 166 -0.39 8.14 13.18
N LEU A 167 -0.78 8.86 12.13
CA LEU A 167 -2.12 8.75 11.57
C LEU A 167 -2.37 7.34 10.99
N ALA A 168 -1.41 6.73 10.32
CA ALA A 168 -1.53 5.35 9.85
C ALA A 168 -1.78 4.38 11.00
N GLY A 169 -1.05 4.51 12.11
CA GLY A 169 -1.32 3.75 13.33
C GLY A 169 -2.71 4.00 13.92
N GLU A 170 -3.20 5.24 13.85
CA GLU A 170 -4.51 5.64 14.39
C GLU A 170 -5.68 5.09 13.56
N VAL A 171 -5.60 5.16 12.22
CA VAL A 171 -6.77 4.93 11.35
C VAL A 171 -6.71 3.63 10.54
N ALA A 172 -5.53 3.05 10.29
CA ALA A 172 -5.37 1.84 9.47
C ALA A 172 -5.17 0.57 10.32
N ASP A 173 -5.18 -0.59 9.69
CA ASP A 173 -4.95 -1.90 10.33
C ASP A 173 -3.49 -2.36 10.16
N GLY A 174 -2.74 -1.63 9.36
CA GLY A 174 -1.30 -1.79 9.19
C GLY A 174 -0.66 -0.56 8.56
N ALA A 175 0.66 -0.49 8.68
CA ALA A 175 1.47 0.55 8.05
C ALA A 175 2.49 -0.06 7.10
N LEU A 176 2.69 0.59 5.94
CA LEU A 176 3.71 0.22 4.97
C LEU A 176 4.81 1.26 4.96
N LEU A 177 6.04 0.80 5.15
CA LEU A 177 7.25 1.60 5.14
C LEU A 177 8.04 1.36 3.85
N PRO A 178 8.51 2.44 3.18
CA PRO A 178 9.22 2.32 1.91
C PRO A 178 10.61 1.71 2.09
N ALA A 179 11.17 1.24 0.99
CA ALA A 179 12.51 0.70 0.94
C ALA A 179 13.60 1.77 1.18
N GLY A 180 14.79 1.34 1.53
CA GLY A 180 15.95 2.21 1.67
C GLY A 180 16.09 2.91 3.03
N TRP A 181 15.27 2.57 4.01
CA TRP A 181 15.40 3.13 5.36
C TRP A 181 16.41 2.36 6.22
N ALA A 182 17.31 3.11 6.87
CA ALA A 182 18.23 2.53 7.84
C ALA A 182 17.48 1.96 9.06
N PRO A 183 18.02 0.94 9.73
CA PRO A 183 17.38 0.30 10.90
C PRO A 183 16.97 1.27 12.01
N ARG A 184 17.73 2.34 12.23
CA ARG A 184 17.36 3.39 13.19
C ARG A 184 16.05 4.08 12.79
N ARG A 185 15.91 4.47 11.53
CA ARG A 185 14.71 5.13 11.02
C ARG A 185 13.48 4.21 11.09
N LEU A 186 13.67 2.92 10.82
CA LEU A 186 12.59 1.92 10.98
C LEU A 186 12.12 1.83 12.43
N ARG A 187 13.01 1.84 13.41
CA ARG A 187 12.64 1.85 14.83
C ARG A 187 11.88 3.12 15.23
N GLU A 188 12.36 4.28 14.78
CA GLU A 188 11.69 5.57 15.00
C GLU A 188 10.28 5.59 14.36
N ALA A 189 10.15 5.06 13.14
CA ALA A 189 8.85 4.93 12.47
C ALA A 189 7.91 3.99 13.24
N GLN A 190 8.39 2.84 13.69
CA GLN A 190 7.59 1.91 14.48
C GLN A 190 7.09 2.55 15.79
N GLN A 191 7.90 3.37 16.43
CA GLN A 191 7.52 4.12 17.62
C GLN A 191 6.34 5.07 17.34
N LEU A 192 6.43 5.85 16.23
CA LEU A 192 5.38 6.76 15.80
C LEU A 192 4.08 6.03 15.44
N ILE A 193 4.18 4.88 14.78
CA ILE A 193 3.03 4.02 14.48
C ILE A 193 2.39 3.54 15.78
N ASN A 194 3.18 3.05 16.73
CA ASN A 194 2.69 2.58 18.03
C ASN A 194 1.99 3.70 18.84
N GLU A 195 2.49 4.93 18.76
CA GLU A 195 1.83 6.11 19.35
C GLU A 195 0.42 6.30 18.73
N GLY A 196 0.31 6.15 17.41
CA GLY A 196 -0.97 6.21 16.70
C GLY A 196 -1.91 5.06 17.10
N VAL A 197 -1.40 3.85 17.15
CA VAL A 197 -2.17 2.67 17.61
C VAL A 197 -2.70 2.85 19.02
N ALA A 198 -1.88 3.38 19.92
CA ALA A 198 -2.29 3.66 21.30
C ALA A 198 -3.35 4.77 21.41
N ALA A 199 -3.35 5.72 20.48
CA ALA A 199 -4.35 6.78 20.38
C ALA A 199 -5.66 6.31 19.73
N ALA A 200 -5.62 5.21 18.97
CA ALA A 200 -6.79 4.65 18.32
C ALA A 200 -7.73 4.02 19.33
N ALA A 201 -9.03 4.28 19.24
CA ALA A 201 -10.06 3.64 20.05
C ALA A 201 -10.34 2.17 19.65
N ARG A 202 -9.38 1.50 18.99
CA ARG A 202 -9.57 0.17 18.39
C ARG A 202 -8.59 -0.85 18.96
N PRO A 203 -9.08 -1.98 19.49
CA PRO A 203 -8.23 -3.06 20.00
C PRO A 203 -7.80 -4.03 18.87
N THR A 204 -7.46 -3.57 17.67
CA THR A 204 -7.07 -4.44 16.56
C THR A 204 -5.56 -4.61 16.49
N PRO A 205 -5.06 -5.82 16.18
CA PRO A 205 -3.64 -6.01 15.84
C PRO A 205 -3.25 -5.10 14.68
N HIS A 206 -2.12 -4.41 14.81
CA HIS A 206 -1.58 -3.54 13.76
C HIS A 206 -0.32 -4.17 13.16
N GLU A 207 -0.31 -4.37 11.84
CA GLU A 207 0.82 -4.95 11.12
C GLU A 207 1.74 -3.87 10.56
N THR A 208 3.04 -4.09 10.59
CA THR A 208 4.01 -3.23 9.90
C THR A 208 4.69 -3.99 8.79
N ILE A 209 4.54 -3.48 7.57
CA ILE A 209 5.15 -4.01 6.35
C ILE A 209 6.31 -3.13 5.98
N VAL A 210 7.46 -3.72 5.66
CA VAL A 210 8.67 -3.00 5.27
C VAL A 210 9.12 -3.49 3.92
N PHE A 211 9.21 -2.59 2.95
CA PHE A 211 9.86 -2.91 1.69
C PHE A 211 11.38 -2.84 1.84
N VAL A 212 12.07 -3.82 1.27
CA VAL A 212 13.52 -3.94 1.37
C VAL A 212 14.12 -4.09 -0.01
N VAL A 213 15.12 -3.27 -0.33
CA VAL A 213 15.90 -3.44 -1.56
C VAL A 213 16.76 -4.69 -1.43
N THR A 214 16.64 -5.58 -2.42
CA THR A 214 17.34 -6.86 -2.44
C THR A 214 18.00 -7.05 -3.80
N ALA A 215 19.23 -7.52 -3.82
CA ALA A 215 19.93 -7.89 -5.03
C ALA A 215 20.58 -9.26 -4.87
N PHE A 216 20.54 -10.06 -5.95
CA PHE A 216 21.11 -11.40 -6.02
C PHE A 216 22.31 -11.43 -6.97
N GLY A 217 23.24 -12.34 -6.75
CA GLY A 217 24.45 -12.54 -7.54
C GLY A 217 25.72 -12.52 -6.67
N GLU A 218 26.87 -12.38 -7.30
CA GLU A 218 28.15 -12.21 -6.59
C GLU A 218 28.04 -11.04 -5.59
N ARG A 219 28.59 -11.23 -4.39
CA ARG A 219 28.35 -10.31 -3.26
C ARG A 219 28.66 -8.85 -3.59
N ALA A 220 29.76 -8.58 -4.32
CA ALA A 220 30.14 -7.21 -4.71
C ALA A 220 29.14 -6.58 -5.68
N GLU A 221 28.72 -7.32 -6.70
CA GLU A 221 27.73 -6.86 -7.69
C GLU A 221 26.34 -6.70 -7.09
N ALA A 222 25.91 -7.65 -6.23
CA ALA A 222 24.65 -7.59 -5.54
C ALA A 222 24.57 -6.33 -4.64
N ARG A 223 25.64 -6.07 -3.89
CA ARG A 223 25.78 -4.87 -3.07
C ARG A 223 25.73 -3.59 -3.90
N ALA A 224 26.49 -3.53 -5.00
CA ALA A 224 26.52 -2.36 -5.88
C ALA A 224 25.14 -2.06 -6.48
N ARG A 225 24.40 -3.10 -6.90
CA ARG A 225 23.01 -2.93 -7.41
C ARG A 225 22.06 -2.43 -6.34
N ALA A 226 22.11 -2.98 -5.14
CA ALA A 226 21.26 -2.55 -4.03
C ALA A 226 21.57 -1.09 -3.61
N GLU A 227 22.83 -0.72 -3.54
CA GLU A 227 23.27 0.66 -3.25
C GLU A 227 22.83 1.64 -4.35
N ALA A 228 22.96 1.27 -5.62
CA ALA A 228 22.52 2.10 -6.74
C ALA A 228 21.01 2.39 -6.69
N GLU A 229 20.19 1.39 -6.38
CA GLU A 229 18.75 1.56 -6.24
C GLU A 229 18.37 2.48 -5.07
N VAL A 230 19.04 2.33 -3.92
CA VAL A 230 18.83 3.21 -2.76
C VAL A 230 19.24 4.65 -3.04
N LEU A 231 20.29 4.86 -3.84
CA LEU A 231 20.82 6.19 -4.14
C LEU A 231 20.13 6.86 -5.34
N ALA A 232 19.44 6.11 -6.21
CA ALA A 232 18.80 6.66 -7.39
C ALA A 232 17.85 7.84 -7.10
N PRO A 233 17.01 7.82 -6.05
CA PRO A 233 16.15 8.95 -5.69
C PRO A 233 16.90 10.17 -5.18
N LEU A 234 18.18 10.02 -4.84
CA LEU A 234 19.05 11.07 -4.30
C LEU A 234 19.91 11.73 -5.37
N LYS A 235 19.76 11.33 -6.63
CA LYS A 235 20.49 11.87 -7.78
C LYS A 235 20.32 13.40 -7.84
N GLY A 236 21.44 14.14 -7.81
CA GLY A 236 21.46 15.60 -7.77
C GLY A 236 21.37 16.22 -6.36
N LYS A 237 21.28 15.43 -5.29
CA LYS A 237 21.40 15.90 -3.91
C LYS A 237 22.81 15.66 -3.37
N ARG A 238 23.29 16.55 -2.49
CA ARG A 238 24.53 16.28 -1.74
C ARG A 238 24.29 15.12 -0.78
N VAL A 239 24.94 14.00 -1.03
CA VAL A 239 24.87 12.81 -0.16
C VAL A 239 26.25 12.63 0.48
N ALA A 240 26.31 12.66 1.81
CA ALA A 240 27.49 12.20 2.55
C ALA A 240 27.26 10.71 2.86
N LEU A 241 28.07 9.85 2.27
CA LEU A 241 28.15 8.44 2.64
C LEU A 241 28.97 8.37 3.93
N VAL A 242 28.35 7.95 5.02
CA VAL A 242 29.07 7.55 6.23
C VAL A 242 29.35 6.07 6.11
N GLY A 243 30.63 5.73 6.00
CA GLY A 243 31.14 4.36 5.95
C GLY A 243 30.93 3.59 7.24
#